data_ae835afe384ddf0d38b613d2185f48c1
#
_entry.id   ae835afe384ddf0d38b613d2185f48c1
#
_cell.length_a   1.000
_cell.length_b   1.000
_cell.length_c   1.000
_cell.angle_alpha   90.00
_cell.angle_beta   90.00
_cell.angle_gamma   90.00
#
_symmetry.space_group_name_H-M   'P 1'
#
loop_
_entity.id
_entity.type
_entity.pdbx_description
1 polymer ?
#
loop_
_entity_poly.entity_id
_entity_poly.type
_entity_poly.pdbx_seq_one_letter_code
_entity_poly.pdbx_strand_id
1 'polypeptide(L)'
;MARNIVYFDLETQQSAEEVGGWDKISRMGMSVGVTYSTARGDYRIYGEKQVNDLLSDLQRADLVVGFNVLRFDYEVLHGYTAFDLHQLPTLDMMVDLANKLQHRLSLDSIATATFGVEKTAEGMQAIRWFKEGKLLEIAEYCCYDVKLTKLVHEYGARHRQLHYHNRFGKKLTVPVSWSV
;
A
#
# COMPACT_ATOMS: atom_id res chain seq x y z
N MET A 1 -24.08 10.86 0.05
CA MET A 1 -22.72 11.42 -0.08
C MET A 1 -21.88 10.43 -0.86
N ALA A 2 -20.91 10.88 -1.66
CA ALA A 2 -19.97 9.98 -2.33
C ALA A 2 -19.11 9.27 -1.28
N ARG A 3 -18.82 7.99 -1.50
CA ARG A 3 -18.01 7.14 -0.61
C ARG A 3 -16.59 7.70 -0.51
N ASN A 4 -16.07 7.88 0.70
CA ASN A 4 -14.69 8.27 0.93
C ASN A 4 -13.78 7.02 0.89
N ILE A 5 -13.13 6.80 -0.24
CA ILE A 5 -12.10 5.78 -0.39
C ILE A 5 -10.75 6.42 -0.08
N VAL A 6 -10.01 5.83 0.85
CA VAL A 6 -8.64 6.24 1.18
C VAL A 6 -7.67 5.17 0.69
N TYR A 7 -6.85 5.53 -0.29
CA TYR A 7 -5.73 4.73 -0.76
C TYR A 7 -4.53 5.01 0.12
N PHE A 8 -3.84 3.97 0.56
CA PHE A 8 -2.83 4.08 1.60
C PHE A 8 -1.63 3.17 1.34
N ASP A 9 -0.46 3.68 1.68
CA ASP A 9 0.81 2.96 1.73
C ASP A 9 1.75 3.65 2.72
N LEU A 10 2.74 2.92 3.27
CA LEU A 10 3.79 3.50 4.11
C LEU A 10 5.16 2.84 3.85
N GLU A 11 6.19 3.58 4.24
CA GLU A 11 7.58 3.11 4.24
C GLU A 11 8.12 3.04 5.67
N THR A 12 9.08 2.15 5.90
CA THR A 12 9.63 1.89 7.23
C THR A 12 11.04 2.45 7.43
N GLN A 13 11.40 2.69 8.68
CA GLN A 13 12.73 3.14 9.08
C GLN A 13 13.73 1.99 9.10
N GLN A 14 13.27 0.78 9.44
CA GLN A 14 14.07 -0.43 9.65
C GLN A 14 13.51 -1.62 8.86
N SER A 15 14.41 -2.55 8.51
CA SER A 15 14.04 -3.82 7.88
C SER A 15 13.62 -4.86 8.93
N ALA A 16 13.02 -5.96 8.45
CA ALA A 16 12.71 -7.12 9.30
C ALA A 16 13.96 -7.70 9.99
N GLU A 17 15.08 -7.72 9.30
CA GLU A 17 16.35 -8.20 9.84
C GLU A 17 16.84 -7.32 11.00
N GLU A 18 16.76 -5.99 10.85
CA GLU A 18 17.20 -5.03 11.86
C GLU A 18 16.37 -5.09 13.15
N VAL A 19 15.07 -5.38 13.04
CA VAL A 19 14.19 -5.51 14.22
C VAL A 19 14.18 -6.93 14.80
N GLY A 20 14.84 -7.89 14.13
CA GLY A 20 15.02 -9.26 14.60
C GLY A 20 13.95 -10.24 14.12
N GLY A 21 13.26 -9.96 13.01
CA GLY A 21 12.36 -10.88 12.31
C GLY A 21 11.01 -10.28 11.92
N TRP A 22 10.32 -10.98 11.03
CA TRP A 22 8.98 -10.62 10.53
C TRP A 22 7.87 -10.67 11.57
N ASP A 23 8.10 -11.29 12.71
CA ASP A 23 7.20 -11.30 13.88
C ASP A 23 7.27 -9.99 14.68
N LYS A 24 8.18 -9.08 14.32
CA LYS A 24 8.43 -7.80 15.00
C LYS A 24 8.18 -6.58 14.11
N ILE A 25 7.28 -6.69 13.13
CA ILE A 25 6.94 -5.61 12.18
C ILE A 25 6.56 -4.31 12.92
N SER A 26 5.85 -4.38 14.04
CA SER A 26 5.47 -3.22 14.84
C SER A 26 6.65 -2.40 15.40
N ARG A 27 7.88 -2.92 15.32
CA ARG A 27 9.11 -2.22 15.74
C ARG A 27 9.83 -1.54 14.60
N MET A 28 9.41 -1.76 13.35
CA MET A 28 10.13 -1.20 12.18
C MET A 28 10.08 0.32 12.11
N GLY A 29 9.09 0.96 12.74
CA GLY A 29 8.86 2.40 12.69
C GLY A 29 8.44 2.87 11.29
N MET A 30 7.54 3.85 11.22
CA MET A 30 7.14 4.50 9.97
C MET A 30 8.12 5.64 9.65
N SER A 31 8.70 5.64 8.46
CA SER A 31 9.45 6.79 7.96
C SER A 31 8.53 7.82 7.31
N VAL A 32 7.70 7.38 6.38
CA VAL A 32 6.69 8.18 5.67
C VAL A 32 5.44 7.33 5.47
N GLY A 33 4.26 7.89 5.66
CA GLY A 33 2.99 7.34 5.22
C GLY A 33 2.31 8.29 4.25
N VAL A 34 1.58 7.76 3.29
CA VAL A 34 0.85 8.55 2.29
C VAL A 34 -0.57 8.06 2.15
N THR A 35 -1.52 8.99 2.10
CA THR A 35 -2.90 8.71 1.72
C THR A 35 -3.32 9.53 0.50
N TYR A 36 -4.22 8.98 -0.31
CA TYR A 36 -5.07 9.74 -1.23
C TYR A 36 -6.52 9.51 -0.84
N SER A 37 -7.28 10.57 -0.61
CA SER A 37 -8.71 10.50 -0.26
C SER A 37 -9.57 10.97 -1.43
N THR A 38 -10.56 10.16 -1.82
CA THR A 38 -11.51 10.55 -2.88
C THR A 38 -12.42 11.70 -2.46
N ALA A 39 -12.75 11.81 -1.17
CA ALA A 39 -13.55 12.91 -0.65
C ALA A 39 -12.81 14.25 -0.68
N ARG A 40 -11.48 14.25 -0.50
CA ARG A 40 -10.65 15.46 -0.58
C ARG A 40 -10.14 15.73 -2.01
N GLY A 41 -9.92 14.68 -2.78
CA GLY A 41 -9.30 14.78 -4.11
C GLY A 41 -7.79 15.05 -4.07
N ASP A 42 -7.12 14.81 -2.94
CA ASP A 42 -5.71 15.12 -2.74
C ASP A 42 -4.91 14.01 -2.04
N TYR A 43 -3.58 14.14 -2.15
CA TYR A 43 -2.61 13.34 -1.40
C TYR A 43 -2.24 14.06 -0.10
N ARG A 44 -2.00 13.27 0.95
CA ARG A 44 -1.38 13.74 2.18
C ARG A 44 -0.17 12.87 2.52
N ILE A 45 0.91 13.53 2.93
CA ILE A 45 2.17 12.92 3.33
C ILE A 45 2.33 13.11 4.82
N TYR A 46 2.63 12.03 5.53
CA TYR A 46 2.79 12.01 6.98
C TYR A 46 4.19 11.51 7.33
N GLY A 47 4.95 12.29 8.09
CA GLY A 47 6.12 11.79 8.79
C GLY A 47 5.72 11.06 10.08
N GLU A 48 6.68 10.41 10.75
CA GLU A 48 6.43 9.65 11.98
C GLU A 48 5.70 10.46 13.07
N LYS A 49 6.04 11.74 13.23
CA LYS A 49 5.40 12.63 14.22
C LYS A 49 3.92 12.91 13.94
N GLN A 50 3.47 12.63 12.72
CA GLN A 50 2.09 12.83 12.24
C GLN A 50 1.30 11.52 12.15
N VAL A 51 1.80 10.44 12.75
CA VAL A 51 1.15 9.13 12.69
C VAL A 51 -0.30 9.16 13.21
N ASN A 52 -0.60 9.99 14.22
CA ASN A 52 -1.96 10.13 14.73
C ASN A 52 -2.92 10.78 13.71
N ASP A 53 -2.41 11.71 12.90
CA ASP A 53 -3.20 12.32 11.81
C ASP A 53 -3.48 11.30 10.71
N LEU A 54 -2.47 10.48 10.37
CA LEU A 54 -2.64 9.36 9.44
C LEU A 54 -3.69 8.35 9.96
N LEU A 55 -3.59 7.93 11.22
CA LEU A 55 -4.56 7.02 11.84
C LEU A 55 -5.99 7.59 11.80
N SER A 56 -6.13 8.89 12.07
CA SER A 56 -7.42 9.58 11.98
C SER A 56 -7.98 9.63 10.56
N ASP A 57 -7.10 9.75 9.55
CA ASP A 57 -7.50 9.73 8.14
C ASP A 57 -8.02 8.34 7.74
N LEU A 58 -7.34 7.27 8.15
CA LEU A 58 -7.76 5.89 7.90
C LEU A 58 -9.09 5.57 8.61
N GLN A 59 -9.27 6.01 9.86
CA GLN A 59 -10.51 5.77 10.63
C GLN A 59 -11.74 6.50 10.07
N ARG A 60 -11.55 7.57 9.29
CA ARG A 60 -12.64 8.32 8.63
C ARG A 60 -12.98 7.79 7.24
N ALA A 61 -12.24 6.80 6.74
CA ALA A 61 -12.51 6.19 5.45
C ALA A 61 -13.75 5.30 5.50
N ASP A 62 -14.59 5.36 4.47
CA ASP A 62 -15.63 4.36 4.23
C ASP A 62 -15.03 3.06 3.67
N LEU A 63 -13.84 3.15 3.06
CA LEU A 63 -13.02 2.04 2.63
C LEU A 63 -11.56 2.47 2.57
N VAL A 64 -10.69 1.71 3.20
CA VAL A 64 -9.24 1.77 2.96
C VAL A 64 -8.88 0.79 1.86
N VAL A 65 -8.11 1.24 0.87
CA VAL A 65 -7.59 0.40 -0.21
C VAL A 65 -6.07 0.43 -0.18
N GLY A 66 -5.46 -0.74 -0.14
CA GLY A 66 -4.02 -0.87 -0.14
C GLY A 66 -3.53 -2.17 -0.78
N PHE A 67 -2.24 -2.36 -0.76
CA PHE A 67 -1.59 -3.55 -1.30
C PHE A 67 -0.68 -4.18 -0.24
N ASN A 68 -1.08 -5.30 0.34
CA ASN A 68 -0.46 -5.98 1.48
C ASN A 68 -0.59 -5.23 2.83
N VAL A 69 -1.53 -4.30 2.94
CA VAL A 69 -1.67 -3.43 4.12
C VAL A 69 -2.09 -4.20 5.37
N LEU A 70 -2.89 -5.26 5.26
CA LEU A 70 -3.36 -6.06 6.39
C LEU A 70 -2.22 -6.79 7.10
N ARG A 71 -1.19 -7.21 6.36
CA ARG A 71 -0.08 -8.02 6.89
C ARG A 71 1.19 -7.22 7.13
N PHE A 72 1.26 -5.99 6.64
CA PHE A 72 2.45 -5.18 6.75
C PHE A 72 2.17 -3.79 7.32
N ASP A 73 1.53 -2.89 6.59
CA ASP A 73 1.35 -1.50 6.99
C ASP A 73 0.59 -1.36 8.31
N TYR A 74 -0.48 -2.12 8.49
CA TYR A 74 -1.23 -2.12 9.75
C TYR A 74 -0.41 -2.66 10.90
N GLU A 75 0.41 -3.68 10.68
CA GLU A 75 1.31 -4.20 11.70
C GLU A 75 2.40 -3.18 12.09
N VAL A 76 2.92 -2.40 11.14
CA VAL A 76 3.81 -1.25 11.45
C VAL A 76 3.07 -0.24 12.32
N LEU A 77 1.85 0.15 11.93
CA LEU A 77 1.04 1.13 12.66
C LEU A 77 0.60 0.65 14.05
N HIS A 78 0.47 -0.65 14.29
CA HIS A 78 0.24 -1.22 15.63
C HIS A 78 1.37 -0.91 16.61
N GLY A 79 2.54 -0.50 16.15
CA GLY A 79 3.60 0.06 16.99
C GLY A 79 3.27 1.43 17.60
N TYR A 80 2.23 2.12 17.09
CA TYR A 80 1.84 3.48 17.49
C TYR A 80 0.44 3.57 18.11
N THR A 81 -0.40 2.56 17.95
CA THR A 81 -1.79 2.57 18.43
C THR A 81 -2.22 1.23 19.00
N ALA A 82 -3.07 1.26 20.02
CA ALA A 82 -3.76 0.09 20.53
C ALA A 82 -5.08 -0.20 19.80
N PHE A 83 -5.50 0.69 18.88
CA PHE A 83 -6.69 0.46 18.06
C PHE A 83 -6.42 -0.66 17.06
N ASP A 84 -7.32 -1.64 16.99
CA ASP A 84 -7.22 -2.74 16.04
C ASP A 84 -7.62 -2.26 14.63
N LEU A 85 -6.61 -1.99 13.79
CA LEU A 85 -6.79 -1.51 12.42
C LEU A 85 -7.48 -2.53 11.51
N HIS A 86 -7.48 -3.83 11.89
CA HIS A 86 -8.22 -4.86 11.14
C HIS A 86 -9.75 -4.70 11.21
N GLN A 87 -10.25 -3.84 12.12
CA GLN A 87 -11.67 -3.49 12.18
C GLN A 87 -12.08 -2.45 11.11
N LEU A 88 -11.12 -1.79 10.46
CA LEU A 88 -11.42 -0.84 9.40
C LEU A 88 -11.94 -1.57 8.15
N PRO A 89 -12.96 -1.02 7.45
CA PRO A 89 -13.36 -1.52 6.14
C PRO A 89 -12.16 -1.42 5.19
N THR A 90 -11.56 -2.55 4.83
CA THR A 90 -10.32 -2.59 4.06
C THR A 90 -10.41 -3.54 2.87
N LEU A 91 -10.00 -3.07 1.72
CA LEU A 91 -9.66 -3.90 0.56
C LEU A 91 -8.13 -3.99 0.44
N ASP A 92 -7.57 -5.12 0.85
CA ASP A 92 -6.18 -5.48 0.55
C ASP A 92 -6.15 -6.22 -0.78
N MET A 93 -5.73 -5.53 -1.84
CA MET A 93 -5.74 -6.09 -3.19
C MET A 93 -4.81 -7.30 -3.33
N MET A 94 -3.66 -7.30 -2.62
CA MET A 94 -2.73 -8.43 -2.67
C MET A 94 -3.35 -9.69 -2.04
N VAL A 95 -4.07 -9.54 -0.93
CA VAL A 95 -4.74 -10.66 -0.24
C VAL A 95 -5.88 -11.21 -1.11
N ASP A 96 -6.72 -10.34 -1.70
CA ASP A 96 -7.81 -10.77 -2.59
C ASP A 96 -7.28 -11.54 -3.80
N LEU A 97 -6.22 -11.05 -4.44
CA LEU A 97 -5.59 -11.70 -5.57
C LEU A 97 -4.90 -13.02 -5.20
N ALA A 98 -4.20 -13.06 -4.06
CA ALA A 98 -3.53 -14.26 -3.59
C ALA A 98 -4.52 -15.38 -3.25
N ASN A 99 -5.69 -15.05 -2.72
CA ASN A 99 -6.75 -16.01 -2.45
C ASN A 99 -7.31 -16.64 -3.75
N LYS A 100 -7.37 -15.86 -4.84
CA LYS A 100 -7.84 -16.34 -6.15
C LYS A 100 -6.79 -17.16 -6.89
N LEU A 101 -5.53 -16.71 -6.84
CA LEU A 101 -4.44 -17.28 -7.64
C LEU A 101 -3.64 -18.36 -6.89
N GLN A 102 -3.82 -18.48 -5.56
CA GLN A 102 -3.04 -19.36 -4.67
C GLN A 102 -1.53 -19.03 -4.65
N HIS A 103 -1.15 -17.83 -5.09
CA HIS A 103 0.19 -17.26 -4.97
C HIS A 103 0.14 -15.73 -4.93
N ARG A 104 1.19 -15.10 -4.40
CA ARG A 104 1.28 -13.65 -4.28
C ARG A 104 1.74 -13.03 -5.59
N LEU A 105 1.20 -11.85 -5.91
CA LEU A 105 1.70 -10.94 -6.93
C LEU A 105 2.28 -9.69 -6.26
N SER A 106 3.19 -9.01 -6.93
CA SER A 106 3.62 -7.67 -6.56
C SER A 106 2.76 -6.62 -7.25
N LEU A 107 2.65 -5.43 -6.63
CA LEU A 107 1.98 -4.28 -7.24
C LEU A 107 2.62 -3.91 -8.59
N ASP A 108 3.96 -3.92 -8.65
CA ASP A 108 4.72 -3.65 -9.87
C ASP A 108 4.40 -4.64 -11.00
N SER A 109 4.30 -5.94 -10.70
CA SER A 109 3.95 -6.95 -11.72
C SER A 109 2.58 -6.68 -12.35
N ILE A 110 1.61 -6.27 -11.52
CA ILE A 110 0.27 -5.94 -11.98
C ILE A 110 0.29 -4.63 -12.77
N ALA A 111 0.95 -3.60 -12.26
CA ALA A 111 1.04 -2.29 -12.90
C ALA A 111 1.76 -2.38 -14.25
N THR A 112 2.87 -3.10 -14.32
CA THR A 112 3.61 -3.33 -15.56
C THR A 112 2.76 -4.08 -16.59
N ALA A 113 2.10 -5.17 -16.19
CA ALA A 113 1.27 -5.96 -17.11
C ALA A 113 -0.01 -5.22 -17.56
N THR A 114 -0.56 -4.35 -16.70
CA THR A 114 -1.82 -3.66 -16.96
C THR A 114 -1.60 -2.32 -17.68
N PHE A 115 -0.57 -1.56 -17.29
CA PHE A 115 -0.35 -0.17 -17.76
C PHE A 115 0.96 0.00 -18.55
N GLY A 116 1.85 -1.00 -18.58
CA GLY A 116 3.15 -0.89 -19.22
C GLY A 116 4.14 0.01 -18.48
N VAL A 117 3.92 0.27 -17.18
CA VAL A 117 4.83 1.09 -16.37
C VAL A 117 6.01 0.28 -15.87
N GLU A 118 7.19 0.91 -15.81
CA GLU A 118 8.38 0.30 -15.26
C GLU A 118 8.45 0.45 -13.73
N LYS A 119 9.13 -0.49 -13.09
CA LYS A 119 9.43 -0.44 -11.66
C LYS A 119 10.34 0.74 -11.35
N THR A 120 10.03 1.52 -10.31
CA THR A 120 10.77 2.74 -9.96
C THR A 120 11.85 2.51 -8.90
N ALA A 121 11.55 1.70 -7.86
CA ALA A 121 12.47 1.41 -6.75
C ALA A 121 12.04 0.13 -6.01
N GLU A 122 12.73 -0.20 -4.93
CA GLU A 122 12.38 -1.29 -4.00
C GLU A 122 12.28 -0.76 -2.57
N GLY A 123 11.45 -1.36 -1.72
CA GLY A 123 11.27 -0.93 -0.33
C GLY A 123 12.56 -0.88 0.48
N MET A 124 13.56 -1.75 0.18
CA MET A 124 14.89 -1.68 0.78
C MET A 124 15.64 -0.39 0.42
N GLN A 125 15.33 0.25 -0.71
CA GLN A 125 15.90 1.54 -1.07
C GLN A 125 15.31 2.66 -0.19
N ALA A 126 14.03 2.60 0.16
CA ALA A 126 13.40 3.57 1.06
C ALA A 126 14.07 3.56 2.45
N ILE A 127 14.43 2.39 2.98
CA ILE A 127 15.17 2.27 4.26
C ILE A 127 16.56 2.91 4.15
N ARG A 128 17.28 2.73 3.04
CA ARG A 128 18.58 3.41 2.82
C ARG A 128 18.43 4.91 2.77
N TRP A 129 17.43 5.42 2.04
CA TRP A 129 17.11 6.85 1.99
C TRP A 129 16.77 7.42 3.38
N PHE A 130 16.06 6.65 4.20
CA PHE A 130 15.77 7.09 5.58
C PHE A 130 17.07 7.28 6.38
N LYS A 131 18.01 6.34 6.32
CA LYS A 131 19.33 6.43 6.98
C LYS A 131 20.18 7.59 6.46
N GLU A 132 19.96 7.98 5.21
CA GLU A 132 20.62 9.11 4.56
C GLU A 132 19.89 10.46 4.79
N GLY A 133 18.73 10.45 5.47
CA GLY A 133 17.92 11.65 5.71
C GLY A 133 17.15 12.14 4.48
N LYS A 134 17.02 11.31 3.44
CA LYS A 134 16.36 11.63 2.16
C LYS A 134 14.85 11.41 2.23
N LEU A 135 14.17 12.17 3.08
CA LEU A 135 12.73 11.99 3.30
C LEU A 135 11.87 12.37 2.09
N LEU A 136 12.35 13.29 1.24
CA LEU A 136 11.62 13.69 0.03
C LEU A 136 11.55 12.53 -0.97
N GLU A 137 12.66 11.84 -1.19
CA GLU A 137 12.74 10.67 -2.08
C GLU A 137 11.82 9.54 -1.60
N ILE A 138 11.74 9.31 -0.28
CA ILE A 138 10.81 8.34 0.29
C ILE A 138 9.35 8.78 0.05
N ALA A 139 9.05 10.06 0.27
CA ALA A 139 7.71 10.59 0.07
C ALA A 139 7.27 10.49 -1.40
N GLU A 140 8.14 10.80 -2.35
CA GLU A 140 7.88 10.65 -3.79
C GLU A 140 7.61 9.19 -4.16
N TYR A 141 8.42 8.27 -3.66
CA TYR A 141 8.28 6.83 -3.87
C TYR A 141 6.94 6.32 -3.32
N CYS A 142 6.63 6.61 -2.05
CA CYS A 142 5.39 6.22 -1.40
C CYS A 142 4.14 6.84 -2.08
N CYS A 143 4.20 8.12 -2.50
CA CYS A 143 3.15 8.75 -3.31
C CYS A 143 2.92 8.01 -4.64
N TYR A 144 3.99 7.56 -5.29
CA TYR A 144 3.89 6.80 -6.52
C TYR A 144 3.20 5.45 -6.29
N ASP A 145 3.53 4.73 -5.20
CA ASP A 145 2.90 3.46 -4.86
C ASP A 145 1.41 3.64 -4.50
N VAL A 146 1.03 4.71 -3.79
CA VAL A 146 -0.38 5.06 -3.56
C VAL A 146 -1.10 5.37 -4.88
N LYS A 147 -0.45 6.09 -5.81
CA LYS A 147 -1.01 6.35 -7.14
C LYS A 147 -1.23 5.06 -7.93
N LEU A 148 -0.26 4.14 -7.93
CA LEU A 148 -0.39 2.84 -8.60
C LEU A 148 -1.50 2.00 -7.96
N THR A 149 -1.57 1.96 -6.64
CA THR A 149 -2.63 1.29 -5.88
C THR A 149 -4.02 1.79 -6.31
N LYS A 150 -4.18 3.11 -6.40
CA LYS A 150 -5.42 3.74 -6.87
C LYS A 150 -5.74 3.34 -8.32
N LEU A 151 -4.78 3.47 -9.22
CA LEU A 151 -4.98 3.13 -10.64
C LEU A 151 -5.33 1.66 -10.84
N VAL A 152 -4.67 0.74 -10.14
CA VAL A 152 -4.96 -0.70 -10.19
C VAL A 152 -6.37 -0.99 -9.67
N HIS A 153 -6.76 -0.39 -8.54
CA HIS A 153 -8.11 -0.55 -7.99
C HIS A 153 -9.19 -0.05 -8.96
N GLU A 154 -9.05 1.18 -9.46
CA GLU A 154 -10.02 1.80 -10.38
C GLU A 154 -10.12 1.03 -11.70
N TYR A 155 -8.99 0.56 -12.24
CA TYR A 155 -8.96 -0.29 -13.44
C TYR A 155 -9.69 -1.60 -13.18
N GLY A 156 -9.37 -2.29 -12.08
CA GLY A 156 -10.01 -3.54 -11.69
C GLY A 156 -11.52 -3.39 -11.48
N ALA A 157 -11.95 -2.32 -10.79
CA ALA A 157 -13.36 -2.02 -10.58
C ALA A 157 -14.11 -1.77 -11.91
N ARG A 158 -13.48 -1.04 -12.84
CA ARG A 158 -14.06 -0.70 -14.14
C ARG A 158 -14.09 -1.87 -15.11
N HIS A 159 -12.99 -2.62 -15.22
CA HIS A 159 -12.81 -3.67 -16.22
C HIS A 159 -13.11 -5.08 -15.70
N ARG A 160 -13.35 -5.23 -14.39
CA ARG A 160 -13.61 -6.51 -13.71
C ARG A 160 -12.49 -7.52 -13.84
N GLN A 161 -11.31 -7.08 -14.18
CA GLN A 161 -10.11 -7.90 -14.33
C GLN A 161 -8.83 -7.08 -14.22
N LEU A 162 -7.74 -7.78 -13.93
CA LEU A 162 -6.37 -7.24 -13.97
C LEU A 162 -5.49 -8.14 -14.83
N HIS A 163 -4.34 -7.60 -15.23
CA HIS A 163 -3.30 -8.34 -15.91
C HIS A 163 -2.07 -8.51 -15.04
N TYR A 164 -1.36 -9.62 -15.19
CA TYR A 164 -0.09 -9.87 -14.51
C TYR A 164 0.81 -10.76 -15.38
N HIS A 165 2.10 -10.77 -15.11
CA HIS A 165 3.02 -11.71 -15.74
C HIS A 165 3.29 -12.90 -14.81
N ASN A 166 3.19 -14.12 -15.32
CA ASN A 166 3.61 -15.30 -14.58
C ASN A 166 5.15 -15.43 -14.55
N ARG A 167 5.66 -16.43 -13.81
CA ARG A 167 7.11 -16.69 -13.71
C ARG A 167 7.82 -16.98 -15.05
N PHE A 168 7.09 -17.23 -16.12
CA PHE A 168 7.60 -17.47 -17.48
C PHE A 168 7.45 -16.23 -18.36
N GLY A 169 7.07 -15.06 -17.81
CA GLY A 169 6.87 -13.83 -18.56
C GLY A 169 5.58 -13.78 -19.38
N LYS A 170 4.73 -14.79 -19.32
CA LYS A 170 3.45 -14.81 -20.04
C LYS A 170 2.45 -13.88 -19.33
N LYS A 171 1.83 -12.97 -20.10
CA LYS A 171 0.75 -12.12 -19.62
C LYS A 171 -0.53 -12.95 -19.42
N LEU A 172 -1.08 -12.88 -18.21
CA LEU A 172 -2.31 -13.55 -17.81
C LEU A 172 -3.30 -12.54 -17.27
N THR A 173 -4.55 -12.98 -17.10
CA THR A 173 -5.65 -12.16 -16.58
C THR A 173 -6.24 -12.83 -15.35
N VAL A 174 -6.59 -12.01 -14.33
CA VAL A 174 -7.31 -12.44 -13.13
C VAL A 174 -8.59 -11.63 -12.99
N PRO A 175 -9.77 -12.28 -12.77
CA PRO A 175 -11.02 -11.56 -12.54
C PRO A 175 -11.04 -10.95 -11.12
N VAL A 176 -11.61 -9.74 -10.99
CA VAL A 176 -11.84 -9.08 -9.71
C VAL A 176 -13.28 -8.56 -9.62
N SER A 177 -13.78 -8.38 -8.38
CA SER A 177 -15.15 -7.91 -8.11
C SER A 177 -15.16 -6.65 -7.25
N TRP A 178 -14.16 -5.79 -7.45
CA TRP A 178 -14.02 -4.54 -6.71
C TRP A 178 -15.02 -3.48 -7.18
N SER A 179 -15.23 -2.47 -6.33
CA SER A 179 -16.08 -1.30 -6.61
C SER A 179 -15.43 -0.02 -6.07
N VAL A 180 -15.64 1.08 -6.76
CA VAL A 180 -15.28 2.45 -6.36
C VAL A 180 -16.48 3.20 -5.81
#